data_78a67f8510fb9e9bc3080a5225620f21
#
_entry.id   78a67f8510fb9e9bc3080a5225620f21
#
_cell.length_a   1.000
_cell.length_b   1.000
_cell.length_c   1.000
_cell.angle_alpha   90.00
_cell.angle_beta   90.00
_cell.angle_gamma   90.00
#
_symmetry.space_group_name_H-M   'P 1'
#
loop_
_entity.id
_entity.type
_entity.pdbx_description
1 polymer ?
#
loop_
_entity_poly.entity_id
_entity_poly.type
_entity_poly.pdbx_seq_one_letter_code
_entity_poly.pdbx_strand_id
1 'polypeptide(L)' 'MDYYDSAEDITITQDRALQELARHGITSNEDILEFFEDVGENQEYDAQKVLVWLGY' A
#
# COMPACT_ATOMS: atom_id res chain seq x y z
N MET A 1 -1.56 20.13 0.45
CA MET A 1 -0.71 18.93 0.62
C MET A 1 -1.62 17.72 0.71
N ASP A 2 -1.40 16.72 -0.10
CA ASP A 2 -2.23 15.52 -0.11
C ASP A 2 -1.48 14.35 0.53
N TYR A 3 -2.14 13.18 0.56
CA TYR A 3 -1.54 11.98 1.15
C TYR A 3 -0.24 11.57 0.48
N TYR A 4 -0.17 11.74 -0.84
CA TYR A 4 1.02 11.35 -1.59
C TYR A 4 2.23 12.16 -1.15
N ASP A 5 2.09 13.48 -1.05
CA ASP A 5 3.19 14.35 -0.64
C ASP A 5 3.60 14.08 0.80
N SER A 6 2.64 13.85 1.70
CA SER A 6 2.96 13.59 3.10
C SER A 6 3.57 12.21 3.32
N ALA A 7 3.48 11.31 2.35
CA ALA A 7 4.06 9.97 2.42
C ALA A 7 5.49 9.90 1.87
N GLU A 8 6.05 11.01 1.40
CA GLU A 8 7.41 11.04 0.84
C GLU A 8 8.42 10.61 1.90
N ASP A 9 9.32 9.68 1.51
CA ASP A 9 10.37 9.13 2.37
C ASP A 9 9.86 8.38 3.60
N ILE A 10 8.58 7.98 3.61
CA ILE A 10 8.01 7.18 4.69
C ILE A 10 8.00 5.72 4.29
N THR A 11 8.54 4.86 5.16
CA THR A 11 8.48 3.42 5.01
C THR A 11 7.45 2.86 5.98
N ILE A 12 6.59 1.97 5.51
CA ILE A 12 5.56 1.33 6.34
C ILE A 12 5.74 -0.18 6.32
N THR A 13 5.27 -0.84 7.37
CA THR A 13 5.31 -2.30 7.42
C THR A 13 4.25 -2.90 6.51
N GLN A 14 4.42 -4.20 6.19
CA GLN A 14 3.42 -4.93 5.42
C GLN A 14 2.05 -4.87 6.09
N ASP A 15 1.98 -5.05 7.42
CA ASP A 15 0.72 -4.98 8.15
C ASP A 15 0.05 -3.62 7.97
N ARG A 16 0.83 -2.56 8.01
CA ARG A 16 0.30 -1.20 7.79
C ARG A 16 -0.19 -1.03 6.37
N ALA A 17 0.57 -1.54 5.39
CA ALA A 17 0.16 -1.48 3.98
C ALA A 17 -1.18 -2.21 3.79
N LEU A 18 -1.34 -3.39 4.38
CA LEU A 18 -2.59 -4.13 4.30
C LEU A 18 -3.74 -3.40 4.98
N GLN A 19 -3.48 -2.70 6.08
CA GLN A 19 -4.49 -1.85 6.72
C GLN A 19 -4.95 -0.73 5.79
N GLU A 20 -4.02 -0.11 5.06
CA GLU A 20 -4.39 0.93 4.09
C GLU A 20 -5.23 0.36 2.94
N LEU A 21 -4.90 -0.84 2.45
CA LEU A 21 -5.73 -1.51 1.46
C LEU A 21 -7.15 -1.73 1.99
N ALA A 22 -7.27 -2.20 3.22
CA ALA A 22 -8.58 -2.45 3.83
C ALA A 22 -9.39 -1.16 3.96
N ARG A 23 -8.75 -0.04 4.31
CA ARG A 23 -9.41 1.27 4.40
C ARG A 23 -9.95 1.74 3.06
N HIS A 24 -9.36 1.27 1.96
CA HIS A 24 -9.83 1.56 0.60
C HIS A 24 -10.76 0.48 0.06
N GLY A 25 -11.24 -0.42 0.91
CA GLY A 25 -12.19 -1.46 0.52
C GLY A 25 -11.55 -2.68 -0.15
N ILE A 26 -10.24 -2.80 -0.11
CA ILE A 26 -9.52 -3.90 -0.74
C ILE A 26 -9.25 -4.96 0.34
N THR A 27 -10.19 -5.89 0.48
CA THR A 27 -10.15 -6.91 1.53
C THR A 27 -10.16 -8.34 0.99
N SER A 28 -10.40 -8.52 -0.30
CA SER A 28 -10.44 -9.85 -0.90
C SER A 28 -9.02 -10.41 -1.04
N ASN A 29 -8.88 -11.72 -0.84
CA ASN A 29 -7.59 -12.38 -1.00
C ASN A 29 -7.03 -12.21 -2.41
N GLU A 30 -7.88 -12.22 -3.42
CA GLU A 30 -7.45 -12.04 -4.81
C GLU A 30 -6.84 -10.66 -5.01
N ASP A 31 -7.44 -9.63 -4.45
CA ASP A 31 -6.93 -8.26 -4.57
C ASP A 31 -5.62 -8.10 -3.81
N ILE A 32 -5.51 -8.72 -2.64
CA ILE A 32 -4.27 -8.69 -1.85
C ILE A 32 -3.14 -9.41 -2.59
N LEU A 33 -3.44 -10.54 -3.23
CA LEU A 33 -2.45 -11.24 -4.04
C LEU A 33 -1.99 -10.40 -5.22
N GLU A 34 -2.90 -9.67 -5.86
CA GLU A 34 -2.56 -8.76 -6.94
C GLU A 34 -1.62 -7.66 -6.45
N PHE A 35 -1.88 -7.12 -5.26
CA PHE A 35 -0.99 -6.15 -4.65
C PHE A 35 0.43 -6.73 -4.48
N PHE A 36 0.54 -7.95 -3.97
CA PHE A 36 1.83 -8.60 -3.78
C PHE A 36 2.53 -8.88 -5.12
N GLU A 37 1.79 -9.19 -6.17
CA GLU A 37 2.37 -9.39 -7.51
C GLU A 37 2.91 -8.08 -8.08
N ASP A 38 2.22 -6.98 -7.84
CA ASP A 38 2.59 -5.68 -8.40
C ASP A 38 3.74 -5.01 -7.64
N VAL A 39 3.72 -5.09 -6.31
CA VAL A 39 4.71 -4.38 -5.47
C VAL A 39 5.66 -5.33 -4.73
N GLY A 40 5.43 -6.63 -4.81
CA GLY A 40 6.22 -7.64 -4.12
C GLY A 40 5.71 -7.93 -2.72
N GLU A 41 6.07 -9.10 -2.21
CA GLU A 41 5.74 -9.51 -0.84
C GLU A 41 6.94 -9.22 0.05
N ASN A 42 6.96 -8.03 0.62
CA ASN A 42 8.07 -7.51 1.42
C ASN A 42 7.61 -7.25 2.85
N GLN A 43 8.57 -7.18 3.78
CA GLN A 43 8.27 -6.82 5.16
C GLN A 43 7.94 -5.33 5.31
N GLU A 44 8.50 -4.51 4.43
CA GLU A 44 8.32 -3.06 4.44
C GLU A 44 8.11 -2.55 3.02
N TYR A 45 7.37 -1.45 2.91
CA TYR A 45 7.07 -0.80 1.63
C TYR A 45 7.29 0.71 1.74
N ASP A 46 7.65 1.32 0.63
CA ASP A 46 7.60 2.77 0.47
C ASP A 46 6.11 3.18 0.46
N ALA A 47 5.72 4.05 1.38
CA ALA A 47 4.33 4.48 1.51
C ALA A 47 3.79 5.09 0.23
N GLN A 48 4.62 5.84 -0.52
CA GLN A 48 4.20 6.41 -1.80
C GLN A 48 3.85 5.35 -2.82
N LYS A 49 4.60 4.24 -2.87
CA LYS A 49 4.31 3.14 -3.80
C LYS A 49 2.96 2.50 -3.49
N VAL A 50 2.65 2.34 -2.21
CA VAL A 50 1.35 1.81 -1.79
C VAL A 50 0.23 2.75 -2.22
N LEU A 51 0.39 4.05 -1.99
CA LEU A 51 -0.61 5.04 -2.38
C LEU A 51 -0.80 5.09 -3.90
N VAL A 52 0.28 5.03 -4.67
CA VAL A 52 0.20 5.00 -6.14
C VAL A 52 -0.57 3.76 -6.60
N TRP A 53 -0.31 2.62 -6.00
CA TRP A 53 -1.04 1.40 -6.32
C TRP A 53 -2.54 1.55 -6.02
N LEU A 54 -2.88 2.28 -4.95
CA LEU A 54 -4.27 2.55 -4.55
C LEU A 54 -4.95 3.62 -5.41
N GLY A 55 -4.20 4.32 -6.27
CA GLY A 55 -4.77 5.31 -7.19
C GLY A 55 -4.60 6.76 -6.79
N TYR A 56 -3.73 7.04 -5.84
CA TYR A 56 -3.43 8.43 -5.48
C TYR A 56 -2.46 9.08 -6.44
#